data_44dc37c78fb77235d8f53e958362055d
#
_entry.id   44dc37c78fb77235d8f53e958362055d
#
_cell.length_a   1.000
_cell.length_b   1.000
_cell.length_c   1.000
_cell.angle_alpha   90.00
_cell.angle_beta   90.00
_cell.angle_gamma   90.00
#
_symmetry.space_group_name_H-M   'P 1'
#
loop_
_entity.id
_entity.type
_entity.pdbx_description
1 polymer ?
#
loop_
_entity_poly.entity_id
_entity_poly.type
_entity_poly.pdbx_seq_one_letter_code
_entity_poly.pdbx_strand_id
1 'polypeptide(L)'
;MRFYTNVQMVGDNFLVRGYDNGQHFMTREKFYPTLFVPTSKKTKYKTLTGDNVDSVKPGTVRECREFVKKYDGVENFKIFGNTGYIYQYISDMYSEDEIKFDISKIKLSTLDIEVKSENGFPDVESAAEEILLITIQDYTTKQIRTWGQGPFNNKQQNVIYRQFDSEYALLNDFINWWMIEDNTPEVLTGWNSELYDMPY
;
A
#
# COMPACT_ATOMS: atom_id res chain seq x y z
N MET A 1 -4.16 -9.26 19.95
CA MET A 1 -4.92 -8.72 18.80
C MET A 1 -4.04 -8.81 17.56
N ARG A 2 -4.57 -9.39 16.48
CA ARG A 2 -3.87 -9.51 15.18
C ARG A 2 -4.56 -8.63 14.16
N PHE A 3 -3.80 -7.83 13.41
CA PHE A 3 -4.30 -7.01 12.31
C PHE A 3 -3.23 -6.85 11.23
N TYR A 4 -3.66 -6.61 9.99
CA TYR A 4 -2.76 -6.34 8.88
C TYR A 4 -2.55 -4.83 8.69
N THR A 5 -1.39 -4.43 8.22
CA THR A 5 -1.07 -3.07 7.77
C THR A 5 -0.94 -2.99 6.26
N ASN A 6 -0.53 -4.10 5.63
CA ASN A 6 -0.42 -4.19 4.17
C ASN A 6 -0.68 -5.62 3.70
N VAL A 7 -1.37 -5.74 2.57
CA VAL A 7 -1.54 -6.99 1.82
C VAL A 7 -1.21 -6.72 0.36
N GLN A 8 -0.15 -7.33 -0.13
CA GLN A 8 0.31 -7.20 -1.51
C GLN A 8 0.35 -8.56 -2.19
N MET A 9 -0.07 -8.62 -3.44
CA MET A 9 0.00 -9.83 -4.25
C MET A 9 1.22 -9.79 -5.16
N VAL A 10 2.07 -10.82 -5.07
CA VAL A 10 3.24 -11.00 -5.92
C VAL A 10 3.17 -12.38 -6.57
N GLY A 11 2.76 -12.42 -7.82
CA GLY A 11 2.39 -13.66 -8.51
C GLY A 11 1.18 -14.31 -7.85
N ASP A 12 1.33 -15.58 -7.43
CA ASP A 12 0.31 -16.35 -6.71
C ASP A 12 0.43 -16.29 -5.18
N ASN A 13 1.35 -15.46 -4.66
CA ASN A 13 1.58 -15.34 -3.23
C ASN A 13 1.08 -13.99 -2.71
N PHE A 14 0.60 -14.01 -1.48
CA PHE A 14 0.20 -12.84 -0.72
C PHE A 14 1.29 -12.52 0.30
N LEU A 15 1.86 -11.33 0.20
CA LEU A 15 2.76 -10.77 1.19
C LEU A 15 1.91 -9.98 2.17
N VAL A 16 1.89 -10.43 3.42
CA VAL A 16 1.07 -9.82 4.47
C VAL A 16 1.97 -9.27 5.54
N ARG A 17 1.79 -8.00 5.84
CA ARG A 17 2.45 -7.32 6.97
C ARG A 17 1.41 -6.90 7.98
N GLY A 18 1.80 -6.87 9.25
CA GLY A 18 0.90 -6.44 10.31
C GLY A 18 1.46 -6.70 11.70
N TYR A 19 0.58 -6.73 12.67
CA TYR A 19 0.92 -6.95 14.07
C TYR A 19 0.11 -8.11 14.63
N ASP A 20 0.77 -8.96 15.43
CA ASP A 20 0.13 -9.99 16.25
C ASP A 20 0.59 -9.83 17.70
N ASN A 21 -0.35 -9.55 18.60
CA ASN A 21 -0.09 -9.27 20.00
C ASN A 21 1.02 -8.20 20.23
N GLY A 22 1.02 -7.18 19.37
CA GLY A 22 1.98 -6.06 19.42
C GLY A 22 3.34 -6.35 18.80
N GLN A 23 3.57 -7.54 18.24
CA GLN A 23 4.78 -7.90 17.52
C GLN A 23 4.53 -7.79 16.02
N HIS A 24 5.44 -7.12 15.31
CA HIS A 24 5.41 -7.03 13.85
C HIS A 24 5.59 -8.41 13.22
N PHE A 25 4.81 -8.71 12.19
CA PHE A 25 5.00 -9.90 11.37
C PHE A 25 5.03 -9.56 9.87
N MET A 26 5.73 -10.38 9.12
CA MET A 26 5.68 -10.43 7.67
C MET A 26 5.61 -11.89 7.24
N THR A 27 4.56 -12.23 6.50
CA THR A 27 4.35 -13.60 6.00
C THR A 27 4.17 -13.62 4.49
N ARG A 28 4.50 -14.77 3.90
CA ARG A 28 4.25 -15.07 2.50
C ARG A 28 3.35 -16.29 2.42
N GLU A 29 2.13 -16.10 1.96
CA GLU A 29 1.08 -17.11 2.00
C GLU A 29 0.54 -17.39 0.60
N LYS A 30 0.08 -18.63 0.38
CA LYS A 30 -0.71 -18.98 -0.80
C LYS A 30 -2.18 -18.80 -0.46
N PHE A 31 -2.94 -18.30 -1.42
CA PHE A 31 -4.38 -18.17 -1.30
C PHE A 31 -5.06 -18.80 -2.50
N TYR A 32 -6.16 -19.47 -2.26
CA TYR A 32 -6.97 -20.18 -3.25
C TYR A 32 -8.36 -19.53 -3.31
N PRO A 33 -8.55 -18.58 -4.24
CA PRO A 33 -9.79 -17.79 -4.30
C PRO A 33 -11.01 -18.65 -4.56
N THR A 34 -12.15 -18.19 -4.04
CA THR A 34 -13.46 -18.77 -4.31
C THR A 34 -14.17 -17.97 -5.38
N LEU A 35 -14.60 -18.63 -6.43
CA LEU A 35 -15.48 -18.11 -7.46
C LEU A 35 -16.84 -18.82 -7.40
N PHE A 36 -17.81 -18.34 -8.15
CA PHE A 36 -19.14 -18.93 -8.17
C PHE A 36 -19.61 -19.12 -9.60
N VAL A 37 -20.27 -20.24 -9.85
CA VAL A 37 -20.82 -20.62 -11.16
C VAL A 37 -22.31 -20.86 -11.07
N PRO A 38 -23.09 -20.61 -12.15
CA PRO A 38 -24.51 -20.90 -12.19
C PRO A 38 -24.79 -22.37 -11.89
N THR A 39 -25.87 -22.64 -11.17
CA THR A 39 -26.32 -24.00 -10.87
C THR A 39 -27.85 -24.09 -10.82
N SER A 40 -28.38 -25.20 -11.28
CA SER A 40 -29.82 -25.52 -11.13
C SER A 40 -30.18 -26.05 -9.73
N LYS A 41 -29.17 -26.40 -8.92
CA LYS A 41 -29.36 -26.92 -7.56
C LYS A 41 -29.69 -25.77 -6.61
N LYS A 42 -30.53 -26.04 -5.62
CA LYS A 42 -30.76 -25.12 -4.51
C LYS A 42 -29.50 -25.06 -3.64
N THR A 43 -28.91 -23.88 -3.52
CA THR A 43 -27.71 -23.63 -2.71
C THR A 43 -27.94 -22.48 -1.72
N LYS A 44 -27.03 -22.29 -0.79
CA LYS A 44 -27.03 -21.13 0.11
C LYS A 44 -26.57 -19.84 -0.56
N TYR A 45 -25.92 -19.96 -1.72
CA TYR A 45 -25.37 -18.83 -2.46
C TYR A 45 -26.30 -18.39 -3.58
N LYS A 46 -26.44 -17.08 -3.72
CA LYS A 46 -27.27 -16.47 -4.75
C LYS A 46 -26.58 -15.27 -5.36
N THR A 47 -26.89 -15.00 -6.63
CA THR A 47 -26.55 -13.72 -7.26
C THR A 47 -27.37 -12.59 -6.63
N LEU A 48 -27.02 -11.35 -6.96
CA LEU A 48 -27.83 -10.18 -6.58
C LEU A 48 -29.23 -10.20 -7.19
N THR A 49 -29.43 -10.94 -8.29
CA THR A 49 -30.73 -11.15 -8.95
C THR A 49 -31.51 -12.34 -8.39
N GLY A 50 -30.94 -13.09 -7.46
CA GLY A 50 -31.59 -14.21 -6.77
C GLY A 50 -31.36 -15.58 -7.40
N ASP A 51 -30.57 -15.68 -8.48
CA ASP A 51 -30.24 -16.95 -9.14
C ASP A 51 -29.31 -17.79 -8.28
N ASN A 52 -29.46 -19.10 -8.35
CA ASN A 52 -28.61 -20.00 -7.60
C ASN A 52 -27.22 -20.11 -8.23
N VAL A 53 -26.20 -20.02 -7.39
CA VAL A 53 -24.81 -20.26 -7.77
C VAL A 53 -24.16 -21.24 -6.81
N ASP A 54 -23.14 -21.96 -7.28
CA ASP A 54 -22.34 -22.84 -6.44
C ASP A 54 -20.87 -22.36 -6.41
N SER A 55 -20.21 -22.62 -5.31
CA SER A 55 -18.82 -22.20 -5.13
C SER A 55 -17.86 -23.13 -5.86
N VAL A 56 -16.84 -22.58 -6.47
CA VAL A 56 -15.75 -23.31 -7.11
C VAL A 56 -14.40 -22.70 -6.72
N LYS A 57 -13.41 -23.56 -6.51
CA LYS A 57 -12.00 -23.16 -6.26
C LYS A 57 -11.13 -23.71 -7.38
N PRO A 58 -10.92 -22.96 -8.46
CA PRO A 58 -10.11 -23.43 -9.60
C PRO A 58 -8.65 -23.70 -9.26
N GLY A 59 -8.15 -23.05 -8.20
CA GLY A 59 -6.78 -23.20 -7.74
C GLY A 59 -6.20 -21.87 -7.27
N THR A 60 -4.94 -21.58 -7.64
CA THR A 60 -4.23 -20.34 -7.36
C THR A 60 -4.90 -19.12 -8.03
N VAL A 61 -4.44 -17.91 -7.71
CA VAL A 61 -4.92 -16.69 -8.38
C VAL A 61 -4.76 -16.77 -9.91
N ARG A 62 -3.64 -17.33 -10.37
CA ARG A 62 -3.39 -17.52 -11.80
C ARG A 62 -4.43 -18.46 -12.43
N GLU A 63 -4.66 -19.61 -11.82
CA GLU A 63 -5.64 -20.59 -12.30
C GLU A 63 -7.07 -20.04 -12.26
N CYS A 64 -7.39 -19.22 -11.25
CA CYS A 64 -8.66 -18.49 -11.19
C CYS A 64 -8.82 -17.50 -12.36
N ARG A 65 -7.77 -16.73 -12.71
CA ARG A 65 -7.79 -15.83 -13.87
C ARG A 65 -7.94 -16.58 -15.18
N GLU A 66 -7.24 -17.70 -15.34
CA GLU A 66 -7.34 -18.56 -16.50
C GLU A 66 -8.76 -19.17 -16.60
N PHE A 67 -9.33 -19.58 -15.46
CA PHE A 67 -10.71 -20.07 -15.40
C PHE A 67 -11.71 -19.01 -15.82
N VAL A 68 -11.63 -17.79 -15.30
CA VAL A 68 -12.51 -16.69 -15.70
C VAL A 68 -12.37 -16.43 -17.22
N LYS A 69 -11.14 -16.32 -17.73
CA LYS A 69 -10.88 -16.09 -19.15
C LYS A 69 -11.41 -17.21 -20.05
N LYS A 70 -11.31 -18.46 -19.62
CA LYS A 70 -11.78 -19.64 -20.36
C LYS A 70 -13.28 -19.62 -20.62
N TYR A 71 -14.04 -19.10 -19.64
CA TYR A 71 -15.51 -19.07 -19.71
C TYR A 71 -16.06 -17.68 -20.05
N ASP A 72 -15.18 -16.72 -20.35
CA ASP A 72 -15.58 -15.39 -20.82
C ASP A 72 -16.31 -15.52 -22.16
N GLY A 73 -17.49 -14.90 -22.26
CA GLY A 73 -18.34 -14.95 -23.45
C GLY A 73 -19.10 -16.27 -23.68
N VAL A 74 -19.00 -17.27 -22.79
CA VAL A 74 -19.81 -18.49 -22.85
C VAL A 74 -21.24 -18.16 -22.48
N GLU A 75 -22.17 -18.39 -23.42
CA GLU A 75 -23.59 -18.12 -23.23
C GLU A 75 -24.15 -18.88 -22.03
N ASN A 76 -24.91 -18.17 -21.16
CA ASN A 76 -25.53 -18.71 -19.93
C ASN A 76 -24.57 -19.28 -18.89
N PHE A 77 -23.27 -18.99 -19.00
CA PHE A 77 -22.27 -19.43 -18.05
C PHE A 77 -21.40 -18.27 -17.56
N LYS A 78 -22.01 -17.37 -16.79
CA LYS A 78 -21.30 -16.24 -16.19
C LYS A 78 -20.63 -16.68 -14.90
N ILE A 79 -19.34 -16.33 -14.73
CA ILE A 79 -18.62 -16.53 -13.49
C ILE A 79 -18.84 -15.32 -12.59
N PHE A 80 -19.13 -15.56 -11.33
CA PHE A 80 -19.34 -14.56 -10.30
C PHE A 80 -18.28 -14.66 -9.23
N GLY A 81 -18.13 -13.62 -8.43
CA GLY A 81 -17.18 -13.52 -7.32
C GLY A 81 -16.34 -12.26 -7.40
N ASN A 82 -15.60 -12.01 -6.35
CA ASN A 82 -14.69 -10.87 -6.30
C ASN A 82 -13.35 -11.23 -6.97
N THR A 83 -13.07 -10.67 -8.15
CA THR A 83 -11.79 -10.84 -8.86
C THR A 83 -10.68 -9.91 -8.34
N GLY A 84 -10.99 -9.00 -7.44
CA GLY A 84 -10.03 -8.29 -6.60
C GLY A 84 -9.53 -9.21 -5.48
N TYR A 85 -8.62 -10.14 -5.82
CA TYR A 85 -8.23 -11.25 -4.94
C TYR A 85 -7.57 -10.81 -3.62
N ILE A 86 -6.99 -9.62 -3.56
CA ILE A 86 -6.50 -9.04 -2.31
C ILE A 86 -7.67 -8.81 -1.34
N TYR A 87 -8.77 -8.24 -1.83
CA TYR A 87 -9.95 -7.99 -0.99
C TYR A 87 -10.64 -9.29 -0.58
N GLN A 88 -10.65 -10.31 -1.44
CA GLN A 88 -11.17 -11.63 -1.07
C GLN A 88 -10.31 -12.27 0.02
N TYR A 89 -8.97 -12.21 -0.11
CA TYR A 89 -8.06 -12.66 0.93
C TYR A 89 -8.31 -11.96 2.26
N ILE A 90 -8.42 -10.63 2.25
CA ILE A 90 -8.68 -9.85 3.47
C ILE A 90 -10.01 -10.25 4.09
N SER A 91 -11.07 -10.36 3.29
CA SER A 91 -12.40 -10.78 3.76
C SER A 91 -12.41 -12.19 4.35
N ASP A 92 -11.66 -13.12 3.77
CA ASP A 92 -11.62 -14.51 4.23
C ASP A 92 -10.76 -14.69 5.49
N MET A 93 -9.65 -13.94 5.60
CA MET A 93 -8.70 -14.07 6.72
C MET A 93 -9.00 -13.16 7.90
N TYR A 94 -9.70 -12.06 7.66
CA TYR A 94 -10.07 -11.03 8.65
C TYR A 94 -11.58 -10.76 8.55
N SER A 95 -12.36 -11.86 8.71
CA SER A 95 -13.83 -11.89 8.48
C SER A 95 -14.67 -11.29 9.60
N GLU A 96 -14.07 -10.61 10.55
CA GLU A 96 -14.80 -9.92 11.61
C GLU A 96 -15.55 -8.71 11.07
N ASP A 97 -16.75 -8.44 11.60
CA ASP A 97 -17.59 -7.30 11.21
C ASP A 97 -16.86 -5.94 11.40
N GLU A 98 -15.90 -5.90 12.31
CA GLU A 98 -15.04 -4.74 12.55
C GLU A 98 -13.59 -5.17 12.67
N ILE A 99 -12.75 -4.76 11.71
CA ILE A 99 -11.31 -4.96 11.78
C ILE A 99 -10.73 -4.01 12.84
N LYS A 100 -10.33 -4.56 13.97
CA LYS A 100 -9.69 -3.79 15.05
C LYS A 100 -8.21 -3.65 14.76
N PHE A 101 -7.71 -2.43 14.88
CA PHE A 101 -6.29 -2.12 14.74
C PHE A 101 -5.83 -1.13 15.81
N ASP A 102 -4.53 -1.08 16.06
CA ASP A 102 -3.90 -0.14 16.99
C ASP A 102 -3.01 0.82 16.21
N ILE A 103 -3.53 2.02 15.97
CA ILE A 103 -2.81 3.05 15.20
C ILE A 103 -1.48 3.45 15.86
N SER A 104 -1.34 3.30 17.19
CA SER A 104 -0.11 3.62 17.90
C SER A 104 1.06 2.67 17.54
N LYS A 105 0.77 1.54 16.95
CA LYS A 105 1.77 0.56 16.47
C LYS A 105 2.19 0.81 15.04
N ILE A 106 1.35 1.47 14.24
CA ILE A 106 1.62 1.69 12.83
C ILE A 106 2.53 2.91 12.67
N LYS A 107 3.68 2.71 12.05
CA LYS A 107 4.59 3.82 11.67
C LYS A 107 4.01 4.54 10.45
N LEU A 108 3.23 5.58 10.70
CA LEU A 108 2.65 6.43 9.67
C LEU A 108 3.44 7.73 9.56
N SER A 109 3.87 8.09 8.37
CA SER A 109 4.54 9.35 8.10
C SER A 109 3.96 10.05 6.87
N THR A 110 4.04 11.38 6.89
CA THR A 110 3.76 12.21 5.71
C THR A 110 5.10 12.66 5.13
N LEU A 111 5.24 12.57 3.81
CA LEU A 111 6.40 13.04 3.06
C LEU A 111 5.97 14.12 2.09
N ASP A 112 6.84 15.10 1.92
CA ASP A 112 6.69 16.20 0.98
C ASP A 112 8.07 16.64 0.49
N ILE A 113 8.20 17.01 -0.79
CA ILE A 113 9.43 17.54 -1.37
C ILE A 113 9.19 18.91 -1.98
N GLU A 114 10.25 19.74 -1.97
CA GLU A 114 10.28 21.00 -2.71
C GLU A 114 11.39 20.93 -3.75
N VAL A 115 11.02 21.18 -4.99
CA VAL A 115 11.91 21.10 -6.15
C VAL A 115 12.11 22.49 -6.75
N LYS A 116 13.30 22.76 -7.19
CA LYS A 116 13.61 23.99 -7.92
C LYS A 116 12.75 24.07 -9.18
N SER A 117 12.17 25.23 -9.45
CA SER A 117 11.32 25.43 -10.62
C SER A 117 11.76 26.67 -11.38
N GLU A 118 12.51 26.48 -12.45
CA GLU A 118 12.96 27.59 -13.32
C GLU A 118 12.05 27.76 -14.55
N ASN A 119 11.48 26.66 -15.05
CA ASN A 119 10.75 26.62 -16.32
C ASN A 119 9.31 26.09 -16.24
N GLY A 120 8.66 26.26 -15.10
CA GLY A 120 7.30 25.75 -14.85
C GLY A 120 7.31 24.59 -13.87
N PHE A 121 6.24 23.77 -13.89
CA PHE A 121 6.15 22.63 -12.97
C PHE A 121 7.15 21.54 -13.35
N PRO A 122 7.99 21.07 -12.40
CA PRO A 122 9.02 20.07 -12.69
C PRO A 122 8.44 18.75 -13.21
N ASP A 123 9.10 18.17 -14.19
CA ASP A 123 8.68 16.92 -14.80
C ASP A 123 9.27 15.72 -14.04
N VAL A 124 8.39 14.83 -13.61
CA VAL A 124 8.73 13.65 -12.82
C VAL A 124 9.56 12.62 -13.60
N GLU A 125 9.31 12.47 -14.92
CA GLU A 125 10.01 11.45 -15.72
C GLU A 125 11.49 11.81 -15.93
N SER A 126 11.76 13.11 -16.13
CA SER A 126 13.15 13.57 -16.31
C SER A 126 13.87 13.87 -14.99
N ALA A 127 13.12 14.24 -13.94
CA ALA A 127 13.63 14.67 -12.64
C ALA A 127 14.87 15.59 -12.79
N ALA A 128 14.77 16.57 -13.71
CA ALA A 128 15.90 17.37 -14.14
C ALA A 128 16.20 18.55 -13.22
N GLU A 129 15.23 18.94 -12.41
CA GLU A 129 15.35 20.07 -11.49
C GLU A 129 15.79 19.59 -10.10
N GLU A 130 16.54 20.42 -9.42
CA GLU A 130 17.18 20.09 -8.14
C GLU A 130 16.19 20.03 -6.99
N ILE A 131 16.23 18.96 -6.16
CA ILE A 131 15.46 18.88 -4.92
C ILE A 131 16.09 19.83 -3.88
N LEU A 132 15.30 20.76 -3.41
CA LEU A 132 15.71 21.77 -2.42
C LEU A 132 15.42 21.35 -0.98
N LEU A 133 14.27 20.65 -0.77
CA LEU A 133 13.83 20.17 0.54
C LEU A 133 13.23 18.78 0.44
N ILE A 134 13.47 17.95 1.45
CA ILE A 134 12.70 16.75 1.74
C ILE A 134 12.22 16.87 3.18
N THR A 135 10.92 16.72 3.41
CA THR A 135 10.34 16.83 4.75
C THR A 135 9.54 15.56 5.07
N ILE A 136 9.78 14.99 6.24
CA ILE A 136 9.00 13.90 6.80
C ILE A 136 8.43 14.31 8.14
N GLN A 137 7.14 14.06 8.34
CA GLN A 137 6.48 14.18 9.63
C GLN A 137 6.01 12.82 10.12
N ASP A 138 6.46 12.41 11.30
CA ASP A 138 5.91 11.26 12.00
C ASP A 138 4.53 11.59 12.61
N TYR A 139 3.55 10.75 12.30
CA TYR A 139 2.16 10.98 12.73
C TYR A 139 1.98 10.86 14.24
N THR A 140 2.70 9.93 14.87
CA THR A 140 2.55 9.64 16.31
C THR A 140 3.25 10.68 17.17
N THR A 141 4.53 10.95 16.88
CA THR A 141 5.35 11.86 17.68
C THR A 141 5.17 13.33 17.28
N LYS A 142 4.61 13.58 16.10
CA LYS A 142 4.52 14.90 15.45
C LYS A 142 5.88 15.55 15.19
N GLN A 143 6.96 14.77 15.27
CA GLN A 143 8.29 15.24 14.91
C GLN A 143 8.37 15.45 13.40
N ILE A 144 8.90 16.59 13.00
CA ILE A 144 9.19 16.93 11.62
C ILE A 144 10.71 16.88 11.43
N ARG A 145 11.15 16.18 10.42
CA ARG A 145 12.53 16.16 9.98
C ARG A 145 12.62 16.67 8.55
N THR A 146 13.46 17.67 8.36
CA THR A 146 13.68 18.30 7.05
C THR A 146 15.16 18.26 6.69
N TRP A 147 15.46 17.78 5.51
CA TRP A 147 16.74 17.93 4.82
C TRP A 147 16.59 19.06 3.82
N GLY A 148 17.45 20.04 3.86
CA GLY A 148 17.28 21.22 3.02
C GLY A 148 18.60 21.85 2.57
N GLN A 149 18.53 22.49 1.42
CA GLN A 149 19.59 23.35 0.93
C GLN A 149 19.36 24.78 1.45
N GLY A 150 20.42 25.38 1.95
CA GLY A 150 20.34 26.74 2.48
C GLY A 150 19.93 26.84 3.96
N PRO A 151 20.12 28.05 4.54
CA PRO A 151 19.92 28.26 5.96
C PRO A 151 18.45 28.38 6.33
N PHE A 152 18.07 27.74 7.43
CA PHE A 152 16.74 27.86 8.01
C PHE A 152 16.82 28.17 9.52
N ASN A 153 16.21 29.26 9.94
CA ASN A 153 16.14 29.63 11.35
C ASN A 153 14.96 28.95 12.04
N ASN A 154 15.20 27.72 12.49
CA ASN A 154 14.20 26.92 13.17
C ASN A 154 13.91 27.47 14.56
N LYS A 155 12.64 27.77 14.83
CA LYS A 155 12.12 28.19 16.14
C LYS A 155 11.19 27.16 16.79
N GLN A 156 10.91 26.04 16.12
CA GLN A 156 9.98 25.01 16.58
C GLN A 156 10.75 23.85 17.19
N GLN A 157 10.34 23.40 18.37
CA GLN A 157 11.01 22.32 19.11
C GLN A 157 10.85 20.94 18.48
N ASN A 158 9.75 20.72 17.74
CA ASN A 158 9.46 19.46 17.08
C ASN A 158 10.02 19.37 15.65
N VAL A 159 10.79 20.36 15.19
CA VAL A 159 11.41 20.36 13.87
C VAL A 159 12.92 20.13 14.01
N ILE A 160 13.42 19.14 13.30
CA ILE A 160 14.86 18.88 13.13
C ILE A 160 15.21 19.26 11.69
N TYR A 161 15.96 20.34 11.53
CA TYR A 161 16.43 20.78 10.23
C TYR A 161 17.91 20.42 10.04
N ARG A 162 18.24 19.78 8.93
CA ARG A 162 19.61 19.47 8.51
C ARG A 162 19.93 20.21 7.22
N GLN A 163 20.94 21.06 7.28
CA GLN A 163 21.38 21.88 6.14
C GLN A 163 22.45 21.16 5.34
N PHE A 164 22.37 21.28 4.01
CA PHE A 164 23.33 20.74 3.06
C PHE A 164 23.69 21.81 2.00
N ASP A 165 24.87 21.67 1.44
CA ASP A 165 25.39 22.61 0.42
C ASP A 165 25.15 22.08 -1.01
N SER A 166 24.57 20.88 -1.16
CA SER A 166 24.23 20.29 -2.45
C SER A 166 23.12 19.24 -2.33
N GLU A 167 22.37 19.05 -3.40
CA GLU A 167 21.39 18.00 -3.54
C GLU A 167 21.97 16.60 -3.27
N TYR A 168 23.16 16.32 -3.83
CA TYR A 168 23.84 15.04 -3.62
C TYR A 168 24.06 14.74 -2.13
N ALA A 169 24.53 15.71 -1.36
CA ALA A 169 24.75 15.53 0.07
C ALA A 169 23.44 15.37 0.83
N LEU A 170 22.40 16.12 0.44
CA LEU A 170 21.04 16.03 0.99
C LEU A 170 20.45 14.64 0.76
N LEU A 171 20.43 14.18 -0.49
CA LEU A 171 19.88 12.87 -0.87
C LEU A 171 20.63 11.72 -0.20
N ASN A 172 21.97 11.78 -0.18
CA ASN A 172 22.78 10.74 0.45
C ASN A 172 22.49 10.61 1.95
N ASP A 173 22.34 11.73 2.67
CA ASP A 173 22.00 11.72 4.09
C ASP A 173 20.56 11.24 4.33
N PHE A 174 19.62 11.68 3.50
CA PHE A 174 18.24 11.22 3.54
C PHE A 174 18.14 9.72 3.33
N ILE A 175 18.77 9.17 2.29
CA ILE A 175 18.77 7.75 1.98
C ILE A 175 19.40 6.94 3.13
N ASN A 176 20.54 7.39 3.66
CA ASN A 176 21.16 6.72 4.80
C ASN A 176 20.26 6.69 6.03
N TRP A 177 19.54 7.77 6.30
CA TRP A 177 18.55 7.81 7.37
C TRP A 177 17.36 6.89 7.08
N TRP A 178 16.85 6.89 5.83
CA TRP A 178 15.74 6.06 5.39
C TRP A 178 16.03 4.56 5.48
N MET A 179 17.24 4.15 5.17
CA MET A 179 17.67 2.74 5.19
C MET A 179 17.74 2.14 6.60
N ILE A 180 17.64 2.95 7.64
CA ILE A 180 17.52 2.46 9.02
C ILE A 180 16.07 1.97 9.22
N GLU A 181 15.90 0.68 9.53
CA GLU A 181 14.58 0.02 9.67
C GLU A 181 13.64 0.78 10.61
N ASP A 182 14.17 1.31 11.72
CA ASP A 182 13.38 2.09 12.67
C ASP A 182 12.89 3.43 12.14
N ASN A 183 13.47 3.96 11.09
CA ASN A 183 13.07 5.22 10.48
C ASN A 183 12.06 5.03 9.35
N THR A 184 12.06 3.85 8.71
CA THR A 184 11.18 3.58 7.55
C THR A 184 9.73 3.45 8.02
N PRO A 185 8.80 4.26 7.49
CA PRO A 185 7.40 4.13 7.81
C PRO A 185 6.78 2.88 7.15
N GLU A 186 5.72 2.34 7.75
CA GLU A 186 4.91 1.28 7.17
C GLU A 186 3.85 1.85 6.22
N VAL A 187 3.39 3.06 6.53
CA VAL A 187 2.46 3.82 5.71
C VAL A 187 3.04 5.19 5.46
N LEU A 188 3.31 5.48 4.20
CA LEU A 188 3.72 6.78 3.74
C LEU A 188 2.55 7.46 3.03
N THR A 189 2.32 8.71 3.35
CA THR A 189 1.27 9.53 2.73
C THR A 189 1.79 10.92 2.42
N GLY A 190 1.06 11.69 1.64
CA GLY A 190 1.37 13.07 1.28
C GLY A 190 0.34 13.61 0.30
N TRP A 191 0.39 14.88 0.03
CA TRP A 191 -0.43 15.46 -1.02
C TRP A 191 0.18 15.15 -2.38
N ASN A 192 -0.52 14.36 -3.20
CA ASN A 192 -0.06 13.91 -4.52
C ASN A 192 1.24 13.07 -4.51
N SER A 193 1.63 12.53 -3.35
CA SER A 193 2.92 11.88 -3.16
C SER A 193 3.13 10.64 -4.04
N GLU A 194 2.07 9.92 -4.39
CA GLU A 194 2.13 8.76 -5.31
C GLU A 194 2.48 9.17 -6.75
N LEU A 195 2.06 10.37 -7.18
CA LEU A 195 2.22 10.82 -8.56
C LEU A 195 3.37 11.83 -8.73
N TYR A 196 3.88 12.40 -7.65
CA TYR A 196 4.93 13.40 -7.69
C TYR A 196 6.10 13.11 -6.73
N ASP A 197 5.91 13.26 -5.40
CA ASP A 197 7.04 13.23 -4.45
C ASP A 197 7.81 11.90 -4.43
N MET A 198 7.11 10.78 -4.58
CA MET A 198 7.74 9.46 -4.54
C MET A 198 8.41 9.05 -5.85
N PRO A 199 7.85 9.34 -7.04
CA PRO A 199 8.49 9.02 -8.29
C PRO A 199 9.59 10.03 -8.68
N TYR A 200 9.53 11.28 -8.22
CA TYR A 200 10.56 12.29 -8.45
C TYR A 200 11.85 11.93 -7.74
#